data_7cb139adabce49631d0150bbf7d982ef
#
_entry.id   7cb139adabce49631d0150bbf7d982ef
#
_cell.length_a   1.000
_cell.length_b   1.000
_cell.length_c   1.000
_cell.angle_alpha   90.00
_cell.angle_beta   90.00
_cell.angle_gamma   90.00
#
_symmetry.space_group_name_H-M   'P 1'
#
loop_
_entity.id
_entity.type
_entity.pdbx_description
1 polymer ?
#
loop_
_entity_poly.entity_id
_entity_poly.type
_entity_poly.pdbx_seq_one_letter_code
_entity_poly.pdbx_strand_id
1 'polypeptide(L)'
;MFEYMPMNIAGWGLEIVIYFFLIGTAAMTFAVAAGPATFGRVADPFRNFEVIGAVAALVLLVVVIPLLIGDLSQPQRFLNPILYFRWTSPLSWGSVFLPLFGLSILGFLYGRHTKRLGLMRLSAIIGSLLALSMPLYTGLDLMVNQARELWANPTIPVLFVTLSITSGAALVALLLLVTGKFNADSARLIRFIQAFSLGVTLFLFLGLVQTMVYGSEELQQAWAAINGEFSTQFWWLGLVVGVLIPLALAIGPMVLTQMEFARSPAMVTLAGVLGAIGAYTLREVIIYAGQLPQLYY
;
A
#
# COMPACT_ATOMS: atom_id res chain seq x y z
N MET A 1 -0.43 -17.97 45.38
CA MET A 1 0.26 -18.01 44.08
C MET A 1 -0.80 -17.65 43.06
N PHE A 2 -0.84 -16.40 42.61
CA PHE A 2 -1.80 -15.98 41.59
C PHE A 2 -1.25 -16.48 40.26
N GLU A 3 -1.83 -17.51 39.68
CA GLU A 3 -1.61 -17.85 38.29
C GLU A 3 -2.15 -16.68 37.46
N TYR A 4 -1.27 -15.87 36.93
CA TYR A 4 -1.62 -14.94 35.88
C TYR A 4 -2.07 -15.80 34.70
N MET A 5 -3.38 -15.78 34.40
CA MET A 5 -3.85 -16.29 33.12
C MET A 5 -3.03 -15.60 32.03
N PRO A 6 -2.47 -16.37 31.07
CA PRO A 6 -1.82 -15.74 29.94
C PRO A 6 -2.86 -14.80 29.31
N MET A 7 -2.61 -13.50 29.35
CA MET A 7 -3.43 -12.57 28.61
C MET A 7 -3.30 -12.99 27.14
N ASN A 8 -4.40 -13.46 26.57
CA ASN A 8 -4.53 -13.60 25.14
C ASN A 8 -4.41 -12.18 24.58
N ILE A 9 -3.18 -11.75 24.31
CA ILE A 9 -2.92 -10.55 23.53
C ILE A 9 -3.49 -10.90 22.17
N ALA A 10 -4.62 -10.27 21.81
CA ALA A 10 -5.23 -10.46 20.51
C ALA A 10 -4.15 -10.16 19.46
N GLY A 11 -3.64 -11.22 18.83
CA GLY A 11 -2.68 -11.09 17.75
C GLY A 11 -3.40 -10.47 16.55
N TRP A 12 -2.72 -9.64 15.80
CA TRP A 12 -3.23 -9.18 14.51
C TRP A 12 -3.15 -10.34 13.51
N GLY A 13 -4.32 -10.74 13.03
CA GLY A 13 -4.49 -11.88 12.13
C GLY A 13 -4.35 -11.53 10.66
N LEU A 14 -4.71 -12.51 9.84
CA LEU A 14 -4.69 -12.39 8.37
C LEU A 14 -5.62 -11.27 7.87
N GLU A 15 -6.71 -11.01 8.57
CA GLU A 15 -7.70 -10.00 8.24
C GLU A 15 -7.07 -8.60 8.18
N ILE A 16 -6.23 -8.27 9.15
CA ILE A 16 -5.51 -6.99 9.21
C ILE A 16 -4.46 -6.90 8.08
N VAL A 17 -3.74 -7.98 7.79
CA VAL A 17 -2.78 -8.02 6.67
C VAL A 17 -3.50 -7.71 5.35
N ILE A 18 -4.61 -8.39 5.09
CA ILE A 18 -5.45 -8.19 3.90
C ILE A 18 -6.00 -6.76 3.88
N TYR A 19 -6.52 -6.27 5.00
CA TYR A 19 -7.03 -4.91 5.11
C TYR A 19 -5.94 -3.88 4.76
N PHE A 20 -4.74 -3.95 5.35
CA PHE A 20 -3.64 -3.02 5.09
C PHE A 20 -3.17 -3.06 3.64
N PHE A 21 -3.16 -4.24 3.04
CA PHE A 21 -2.82 -4.39 1.63
C PHE A 21 -3.88 -3.77 0.72
N LEU A 22 -5.16 -4.10 0.94
CA LEU A 22 -6.24 -3.67 0.06
C LEU A 22 -6.53 -2.17 0.17
N ILE A 23 -6.50 -1.58 1.38
CA ILE A 23 -6.72 -0.14 1.54
C ILE A 23 -5.59 0.67 0.90
N GLY A 24 -4.34 0.25 1.07
CA GLY A 24 -3.21 0.87 0.42
C GLY A 24 -3.27 0.74 -1.10
N THR A 25 -3.64 -0.45 -1.61
CA THR A 25 -3.82 -0.69 -3.05
C THR A 25 -4.95 0.17 -3.62
N ALA A 26 -6.12 0.23 -2.96
CA ALA A 26 -7.24 1.06 -3.38
C ALA A 26 -6.86 2.54 -3.46
N ALA A 27 -6.21 3.03 -2.40
CA ALA A 27 -5.78 4.42 -2.31
C ALA A 27 -4.80 4.79 -3.43
N MET A 28 -3.75 3.99 -3.62
CA MET A 28 -2.74 4.29 -4.64
C MET A 28 -3.22 4.01 -6.06
N THR A 29 -4.19 3.11 -6.25
CA THR A 29 -4.87 2.95 -7.55
C THR A 29 -5.53 4.26 -7.97
N PHE A 30 -6.22 4.94 -7.05
CA PHE A 30 -6.79 6.26 -7.33
C PHE A 30 -5.71 7.31 -7.57
N ALA A 31 -4.70 7.42 -6.71
CA ALA A 31 -3.65 8.43 -6.85
C ALA A 31 -2.87 8.30 -8.17
N VAL A 32 -2.54 7.07 -8.57
CA VAL A 32 -1.90 6.77 -9.85
C VAL A 32 -2.83 7.16 -11.01
N ALA A 33 -4.11 6.78 -10.95
CA ALA A 33 -5.07 7.05 -12.00
C ALA A 33 -5.41 8.54 -12.12
N ALA A 34 -5.56 9.25 -11.01
CA ALA A 34 -5.86 10.68 -10.97
C ALA A 34 -4.63 11.57 -11.22
N GLY A 35 -3.42 11.00 -11.23
CA GLY A 35 -2.17 11.72 -11.42
C GLY A 35 -2.17 12.65 -12.64
N PRO A 36 -2.53 12.21 -13.86
CA PRO A 36 -2.58 13.07 -15.03
C PRO A 36 -3.47 14.30 -14.83
N ALA A 37 -4.66 14.13 -14.24
CA ALA A 37 -5.58 15.21 -13.95
C ALA A 37 -5.06 16.17 -12.88
N THR A 38 -4.37 15.66 -11.87
CA THR A 38 -3.72 16.45 -10.80
C THR A 38 -2.71 17.42 -11.41
N PHE A 39 -1.92 16.97 -12.37
CA PHE A 39 -0.93 17.79 -13.09
C PHE A 39 -1.50 18.55 -14.31
N GLY A 40 -2.82 18.61 -14.45
CA GLY A 40 -3.48 19.33 -15.53
C GLY A 40 -3.43 18.66 -16.91
N ARG A 41 -2.96 17.43 -16.99
CA ARG A 41 -2.94 16.63 -18.22
C ARG A 41 -4.29 15.91 -18.39
N VAL A 42 -5.28 16.63 -18.90
CA VAL A 42 -6.64 16.11 -19.09
C VAL A 42 -6.84 15.52 -20.50
N ALA A 43 -5.75 15.31 -21.24
CA ALA A 43 -5.78 14.85 -22.62
C ALA A 43 -6.37 13.41 -22.77
N ASP A 44 -7.01 13.16 -23.89
CA ASP A 44 -7.71 11.90 -24.22
C ASP A 44 -6.90 10.60 -24.02
N PRO A 45 -5.55 10.54 -24.16
CA PRO A 45 -4.82 9.28 -23.92
C PRO A 45 -5.00 8.70 -22.54
N PHE A 46 -5.26 9.53 -21.50
CA PHE A 46 -5.40 9.10 -20.11
C PHE A 46 -6.85 8.86 -19.66
N ARG A 47 -7.85 9.13 -20.50
CA ARG A 47 -9.25 9.00 -20.11
C ARG A 47 -9.60 7.62 -19.54
N ASN A 48 -9.22 6.56 -20.23
CA ASN A 48 -9.49 5.20 -19.79
C ASN A 48 -8.70 4.85 -18.51
N PHE A 49 -7.47 5.29 -18.45
CA PHE A 49 -6.59 5.16 -17.30
C PHE A 49 -7.24 5.78 -16.04
N GLU A 50 -7.70 7.02 -16.13
CA GLU A 50 -8.34 7.75 -15.04
C GLU A 50 -9.64 7.10 -14.56
N VAL A 51 -10.53 6.74 -15.48
CA VAL A 51 -11.85 6.18 -15.14
C VAL A 51 -11.71 4.76 -14.57
N ILE A 52 -10.93 3.90 -15.22
CA ILE A 52 -10.72 2.52 -14.78
C ILE A 52 -10.11 2.49 -13.38
N GLY A 53 -9.08 3.29 -13.15
CA GLY A 53 -8.44 3.34 -11.84
C GLY A 53 -9.32 3.92 -10.75
N ALA A 54 -10.07 5.01 -11.04
CA ALA A 54 -10.98 5.60 -10.05
C ALA A 54 -12.13 4.66 -9.69
N VAL A 55 -12.72 3.95 -10.67
CA VAL A 55 -13.78 2.95 -10.41
C VAL A 55 -13.21 1.76 -9.63
N ALA A 56 -12.03 1.25 -9.98
CA ALA A 56 -11.40 0.16 -9.26
C ALA A 56 -11.09 0.54 -7.80
N ALA A 57 -10.59 1.75 -7.57
CA ALA A 57 -10.36 2.26 -6.23
C ALA A 57 -11.64 2.34 -5.40
N LEU A 58 -12.74 2.81 -6.00
CA LEU A 58 -14.04 2.87 -5.33
C LEU A 58 -14.57 1.47 -4.98
N VAL A 59 -14.47 0.52 -5.89
CA VAL A 59 -14.90 -0.87 -5.66
C VAL A 59 -14.09 -1.49 -4.50
N LEU A 60 -12.77 -1.34 -4.53
CA LEU A 60 -11.92 -1.83 -3.44
C LEU A 60 -12.25 -1.16 -2.11
N LEU A 61 -12.50 0.15 -2.11
CA LEU A 61 -12.88 0.88 -0.90
C LEU A 61 -14.17 0.31 -0.28
N VAL A 62 -15.17 0.01 -1.12
CA VAL A 62 -16.44 -0.61 -0.67
C VAL A 62 -16.21 -2.00 -0.08
N VAL A 63 -15.26 -2.78 -0.62
CA VAL A 63 -14.89 -4.11 -0.10
C VAL A 63 -14.12 -4.02 1.21
N VAL A 64 -13.24 -3.03 1.34
CA VAL A 64 -12.34 -2.88 2.50
C VAL A 64 -13.08 -2.41 3.76
N ILE A 65 -14.12 -1.56 3.62
CA ILE A 65 -14.86 -1.03 4.78
C ILE A 65 -15.51 -2.15 5.63
N PRO A 66 -16.22 -3.13 5.05
CA PRO A 66 -16.74 -4.26 5.82
C PRO A 66 -15.67 -5.11 6.50
N LEU A 67 -14.51 -5.30 5.86
CA LEU A 67 -13.39 -6.03 6.46
C LEU A 67 -12.86 -5.30 7.71
N LEU A 68 -12.70 -3.98 7.63
CA LEU A 68 -12.30 -3.17 8.78
C LEU A 68 -13.32 -3.24 9.92
N ILE A 69 -14.61 -3.10 9.62
CA ILE A 69 -15.67 -3.14 10.64
C ILE A 69 -15.78 -4.53 11.27
N GLY A 70 -15.62 -5.59 10.46
CA GLY A 70 -15.71 -6.98 10.90
C GLY A 70 -14.58 -7.40 11.85
N ASP A 71 -13.39 -6.81 11.69
CA ASP A 71 -12.23 -7.05 12.56
C ASP A 71 -12.33 -6.36 13.93
N LEU A 72 -13.22 -5.37 14.07
CA LEU A 72 -13.40 -4.71 15.36
C LEU A 72 -14.05 -5.66 16.39
N SER A 73 -13.46 -5.78 17.57
CA SER A 73 -14.05 -6.55 18.69
C SER A 73 -15.47 -6.09 19.04
N GLN A 74 -15.85 -4.87 18.69
CA GLN A 74 -17.18 -4.30 18.88
C GLN A 74 -17.61 -3.52 17.61
N PRO A 75 -18.07 -4.21 16.55
CA PRO A 75 -18.43 -3.61 15.26
C PRO A 75 -19.45 -2.46 15.36
N GLN A 76 -20.39 -2.55 16.32
CA GLN A 76 -21.40 -1.52 16.55
C GLN A 76 -20.83 -0.17 17.01
N ARG A 77 -19.55 -0.14 17.41
CA ARG A 77 -18.84 1.07 17.86
C ARG A 77 -17.87 1.62 16.81
N PHE A 78 -18.02 1.23 15.54
CA PHE A 78 -17.10 1.63 14.46
C PHE A 78 -17.01 3.16 14.25
N LEU A 79 -18.02 3.93 14.70
CA LEU A 79 -18.00 5.40 14.66
C LEU A 79 -17.25 6.05 15.84
N ASN A 80 -16.91 5.29 16.89
CA ASN A 80 -16.27 5.87 18.07
C ASN A 80 -14.96 6.62 17.76
N PRO A 81 -14.08 6.17 16.86
CA PRO A 81 -12.86 6.92 16.53
C PRO A 81 -13.12 8.30 15.91
N ILE A 82 -14.29 8.51 15.30
CA ILE A 82 -14.76 9.83 14.81
C ILE A 82 -15.42 10.62 15.94
N LEU A 83 -16.35 10.01 16.67
CA LEU A 83 -17.14 10.68 17.71
C LEU A 83 -16.28 11.11 18.92
N TYR A 84 -15.28 10.31 19.25
CA TYR A 84 -14.30 10.56 20.32
C TYR A 84 -12.91 10.76 19.74
N PHE A 85 -12.79 11.69 18.80
CA PHE A 85 -11.57 11.95 18.05
C PHE A 85 -10.38 12.29 18.96
N ARG A 86 -9.26 11.59 18.77
CA ARG A 86 -8.01 11.84 19.48
C ARG A 86 -6.91 12.17 18.48
N TRP A 87 -6.27 13.32 18.64
CA TRP A 87 -5.20 13.81 17.77
C TRP A 87 -3.98 12.88 17.73
N THR A 88 -3.73 12.12 18.79
CA THR A 88 -2.60 11.20 18.93
C THR A 88 -2.89 9.79 18.39
N SER A 89 -4.12 9.51 17.97
CA SER A 89 -4.53 8.18 17.49
C SER A 89 -4.55 8.14 15.96
N PRO A 90 -3.68 7.31 15.30
CA PRO A 90 -3.74 7.10 13.87
C PRO A 90 -5.09 6.57 13.40
N LEU A 91 -5.73 5.69 14.18
CA LEU A 91 -7.06 5.16 13.90
C LEU A 91 -8.13 6.27 13.80
N SER A 92 -8.06 7.31 14.66
CA SER A 92 -8.97 8.45 14.57
C SER A 92 -8.77 9.24 13.28
N TRP A 93 -7.53 9.44 12.84
CA TRP A 93 -7.24 10.07 11.56
C TRP A 93 -7.70 9.21 10.39
N GLY A 94 -7.43 7.90 10.42
CA GLY A 94 -7.88 6.96 9.39
C GLY A 94 -9.40 6.97 9.21
N SER A 95 -10.15 7.02 10.33
CA SER A 95 -11.62 7.04 10.30
C SER A 95 -12.22 8.32 9.68
N VAL A 96 -11.49 9.45 9.71
CA VAL A 96 -11.87 10.69 9.03
C VAL A 96 -11.43 10.70 7.57
N PHE A 97 -10.19 10.26 7.31
CA PHE A 97 -9.64 10.29 5.96
C PHE A 97 -10.35 9.33 5.01
N LEU A 98 -10.78 8.17 5.50
CA LEU A 98 -11.45 7.14 4.70
C LEU A 98 -12.72 7.65 4.00
N PRO A 99 -13.73 8.23 4.70
CA PRO A 99 -14.91 8.78 4.05
C PRO A 99 -14.59 9.99 3.16
N LEU A 100 -13.67 10.86 3.55
CA LEU A 100 -13.24 11.99 2.73
C LEU A 100 -12.56 11.53 1.43
N PHE A 101 -11.79 10.45 1.49
CA PHE A 101 -11.20 9.82 0.33
C PHE A 101 -12.28 9.27 -0.61
N GLY A 102 -13.27 8.55 -0.08
CA GLY A 102 -14.41 8.06 -0.85
C GLY A 102 -15.18 9.19 -1.55
N LEU A 103 -15.45 10.29 -0.84
CA LEU A 103 -16.09 11.49 -1.42
C LEU A 103 -15.23 12.12 -2.52
N SER A 104 -13.91 12.11 -2.37
CA SER A 104 -13.00 12.62 -3.40
C SER A 104 -13.03 11.76 -4.67
N ILE A 105 -13.11 10.44 -4.55
CA ILE A 105 -13.28 9.53 -5.71
C ILE A 105 -14.60 9.83 -6.43
N LEU A 106 -15.69 9.93 -5.67
CA LEU A 106 -17.01 10.25 -6.23
C LEU A 106 -17.03 11.62 -6.91
N GLY A 107 -16.45 12.64 -6.27
CA GLY A 107 -16.28 13.97 -6.85
C GLY A 107 -15.46 13.98 -8.14
N PHE A 108 -14.40 13.18 -8.19
CA PHE A 108 -13.58 13.01 -9.39
C PHE A 108 -14.38 12.38 -10.55
N LEU A 109 -15.06 11.26 -10.28
CA LEU A 109 -15.89 10.57 -11.28
C LEU A 109 -17.05 11.44 -11.75
N TYR A 110 -17.72 12.16 -10.83
CA TYR A 110 -18.78 13.08 -11.18
C TYR A 110 -18.28 14.26 -12.01
N GLY A 111 -17.15 14.89 -11.63
CA GLY A 111 -16.51 15.94 -12.38
C GLY A 111 -16.11 15.51 -13.78
N ARG A 112 -15.61 14.27 -13.91
CA ARG A 112 -15.28 13.65 -15.21
C ARG A 112 -16.51 13.40 -16.08
N HIS A 113 -17.60 12.88 -15.49
CA HIS A 113 -18.86 12.62 -16.19
C HIS A 113 -19.51 13.92 -16.69
N THR A 114 -19.58 14.93 -15.84
CA THR A 114 -20.21 16.22 -16.15
C THR A 114 -19.30 17.22 -16.88
N LYS A 115 -18.08 16.79 -17.21
CA LYS A 115 -17.04 17.64 -17.86
C LYS A 115 -16.68 18.90 -17.05
N ARG A 116 -16.89 18.89 -15.73
CA ARG A 116 -16.52 19.99 -14.83
C ARG A 116 -15.04 19.84 -14.42
N LEU A 117 -14.14 20.34 -15.28
CA LEU A 117 -12.68 20.17 -15.13
C LEU A 117 -12.14 20.69 -13.79
N GLY A 118 -12.69 21.81 -13.28
CA GLY A 118 -12.30 22.37 -11.97
C GLY A 118 -12.58 21.41 -10.82
N LEU A 119 -13.81 20.83 -10.77
CA LEU A 119 -14.18 19.86 -9.74
C LEU A 119 -13.33 18.58 -9.86
N MET A 120 -13.15 18.08 -11.09
CA MET A 120 -12.33 16.90 -11.36
C MET A 120 -10.90 17.10 -10.83
N ARG A 121 -10.26 18.24 -11.17
CA ARG A 121 -8.90 18.55 -10.74
C ARG A 121 -8.80 18.72 -9.22
N LEU A 122 -9.74 19.46 -8.62
CA LEU A 122 -9.78 19.64 -7.16
C LEU A 122 -9.90 18.29 -6.44
N SER A 123 -10.83 17.44 -6.89
CA SER A 123 -11.03 16.10 -6.34
C SER A 123 -9.82 15.19 -6.58
N ALA A 124 -9.12 15.31 -7.72
CA ALA A 124 -7.88 14.60 -7.98
C ALA A 124 -6.77 15.00 -6.99
N ILE A 125 -6.59 16.29 -6.74
CA ILE A 125 -5.57 16.81 -5.79
C ILE A 125 -5.89 16.35 -4.37
N ILE A 126 -7.11 16.65 -3.88
CA ILE A 126 -7.51 16.29 -2.51
C ILE A 126 -7.49 14.76 -2.33
N GLY A 127 -8.06 14.04 -3.29
CA GLY A 127 -8.10 12.57 -3.23
C GLY A 127 -6.71 11.93 -3.29
N SER A 128 -5.76 12.50 -4.05
CA SER A 128 -4.38 11.99 -4.07
C SER A 128 -3.65 12.24 -2.75
N LEU A 129 -3.87 13.39 -2.10
CA LEU A 129 -3.33 13.66 -0.76
C LEU A 129 -3.91 12.70 0.29
N LEU A 130 -5.23 12.49 0.26
CA LEU A 130 -5.91 11.53 1.12
C LEU A 130 -5.46 10.09 0.82
N ALA A 131 -5.23 9.75 -0.45
CA ALA A 131 -4.71 8.45 -0.84
C ALA A 131 -3.33 8.16 -0.26
N LEU A 132 -2.44 9.16 -0.20
CA LEU A 132 -1.13 9.01 0.45
C LEU A 132 -1.27 8.77 1.96
N SER A 133 -2.25 9.38 2.60
CA SER A 133 -2.48 9.20 4.04
C SER A 133 -3.01 7.81 4.40
N MET A 134 -3.66 7.06 3.48
CA MET A 134 -4.19 5.72 3.77
C MET A 134 -3.10 4.70 4.17
N PRO A 135 -2.10 4.38 3.34
CA PRO A 135 -1.05 3.46 3.75
C PRO A 135 -0.14 4.07 4.83
N LEU A 136 -0.04 5.39 4.89
CA LEU A 136 0.73 6.06 5.93
C LEU A 136 0.12 5.81 7.31
N TYR A 137 -1.19 6.00 7.48
CA TYR A 137 -1.84 5.79 8.78
C TYR A 137 -1.82 4.31 9.18
N THR A 138 -1.91 3.35 8.25
CA THR A 138 -1.80 1.93 8.58
C THR A 138 -0.42 1.57 9.14
N GLY A 139 0.64 2.17 8.61
CA GLY A 139 1.98 2.05 9.16
C GLY A 139 2.16 2.77 10.51
N LEU A 140 1.53 3.94 10.67
CA LEU A 140 1.52 4.66 11.94
C LEU A 140 0.73 3.91 13.03
N ASP A 141 -0.31 3.18 12.65
CA ASP A 141 -1.11 2.35 13.57
C ASP A 141 -0.28 1.17 14.13
N LEU A 142 0.65 0.62 13.34
CA LEU A 142 1.69 -0.27 13.86
C LEU A 142 2.65 0.49 14.78
N MET A 143 3.16 1.63 14.34
CA MET A 143 4.24 2.37 15.00
C MET A 143 3.87 2.89 16.41
N VAL A 144 2.59 3.14 16.69
CA VAL A 144 2.16 3.54 18.06
C VAL A 144 2.28 2.42 19.09
N ASN A 145 2.46 1.17 18.67
CA ASN A 145 2.70 0.03 19.54
C ASN A 145 4.17 -0.01 19.98
N GLN A 146 4.55 0.91 20.88
CA GLN A 146 5.93 1.09 21.33
C GLN A 146 6.53 -0.14 22.01
N ALA A 147 5.70 -1.03 22.56
CA ALA A 147 6.12 -2.29 23.16
C ALA A 147 6.57 -3.35 22.11
N ARG A 148 6.51 -3.03 20.82
CA ARG A 148 6.94 -3.91 19.72
C ARG A 148 7.91 -3.13 18.83
N GLU A 149 9.19 -3.27 19.13
CA GLU A 149 10.23 -2.43 18.51
C GLU A 149 10.28 -2.55 16.97
N LEU A 150 9.99 -3.74 16.39
CA LEU A 150 9.93 -3.86 14.95
C LEU A 150 8.81 -2.96 14.38
N TRP A 151 7.65 -2.92 15.03
CA TRP A 151 6.54 -2.06 14.58
C TRP A 151 6.78 -0.58 14.86
N ALA A 152 7.45 -0.25 15.97
CA ALA A 152 7.79 1.11 16.36
C ALA A 152 8.83 1.78 15.43
N ASN A 153 9.26 1.10 14.37
CA ASN A 153 10.26 1.60 13.43
C ASN A 153 9.63 2.63 12.45
N PRO A 154 10.16 3.86 12.38
CA PRO A 154 9.64 4.91 11.51
C PRO A 154 9.77 4.61 10.00
N THR A 155 10.57 3.61 9.62
CA THR A 155 10.69 3.15 8.23
C THR A 155 9.39 2.49 7.74
N ILE A 156 8.61 1.84 8.63
CA ILE A 156 7.42 1.06 8.26
C ILE A 156 6.32 1.91 7.61
N PRO A 157 5.91 3.06 8.15
CA PRO A 157 4.89 3.89 7.50
C PRO A 157 5.27 4.28 6.07
N VAL A 158 6.53 4.66 5.85
CA VAL A 158 7.03 5.07 4.52
C VAL A 158 7.13 3.86 3.59
N LEU A 159 7.59 2.71 4.10
CA LEU A 159 7.62 1.45 3.35
C LEU A 159 6.21 1.03 2.91
N PHE A 160 5.19 1.16 3.77
CA PHE A 160 3.80 0.84 3.42
C PHE A 160 3.27 1.76 2.31
N VAL A 161 3.67 3.04 2.29
CA VAL A 161 3.33 3.94 1.18
C VAL A 161 3.94 3.46 -0.14
N THR A 162 5.24 3.16 -0.17
CA THR A 162 5.92 2.74 -1.41
C THR A 162 5.41 1.40 -1.94
N LEU A 163 5.18 0.44 -1.05
CA LEU A 163 4.54 -0.84 -1.39
C LEU A 163 3.13 -0.65 -1.95
N SER A 164 2.37 0.31 -1.42
CA SER A 164 1.03 0.63 -1.92
C SER A 164 1.05 1.30 -3.28
N ILE A 165 2.02 2.19 -3.55
CA ILE A 165 2.20 2.79 -4.88
C ILE A 165 2.44 1.67 -5.91
N THR A 166 3.28 0.71 -5.59
CA THR A 166 3.57 -0.44 -6.47
C THR A 166 2.32 -1.26 -6.75
N SER A 167 1.56 -1.65 -5.72
CA SER A 167 0.34 -2.47 -5.87
C SER A 167 -0.80 -1.71 -6.55
N GLY A 168 -0.94 -0.41 -6.28
CA GLY A 168 -1.92 0.44 -6.95
C GLY A 168 -1.64 0.61 -8.45
N ALA A 169 -0.37 0.87 -8.82
CA ALA A 169 0.07 0.92 -10.20
C ALA A 169 -0.12 -0.43 -10.92
N ALA A 170 0.11 -1.54 -10.21
CA ALA A 170 -0.12 -2.89 -10.71
C ALA A 170 -1.58 -3.13 -11.06
N LEU A 171 -2.50 -2.75 -10.19
CA LEU A 171 -3.93 -2.94 -10.44
C LEU A 171 -4.41 -2.12 -11.64
N VAL A 172 -3.98 -0.88 -11.78
CA VAL A 172 -4.29 -0.06 -12.96
C VAL A 172 -3.74 -0.71 -14.23
N ALA A 173 -2.49 -1.18 -14.21
CA ALA A 173 -1.87 -1.87 -15.35
C ALA A 173 -2.66 -3.12 -15.76
N LEU A 174 -3.01 -3.96 -14.77
CA LEU A 174 -3.78 -5.19 -15.00
C LEU A 174 -5.14 -4.90 -15.64
N LEU A 175 -5.88 -3.94 -15.09
CA LEU A 175 -7.20 -3.58 -15.60
C LEU A 175 -7.15 -2.98 -17.01
N LEU A 176 -6.13 -2.16 -17.30
CA LEU A 176 -5.92 -1.64 -18.65
C LEU A 176 -5.57 -2.76 -19.63
N LEU A 177 -4.75 -3.73 -19.23
CA LEU A 177 -4.38 -4.87 -20.06
C LEU A 177 -5.60 -5.74 -20.37
N VAL A 178 -6.36 -6.13 -19.35
CA VAL A 178 -7.56 -6.98 -19.49
C VAL A 178 -8.64 -6.32 -20.33
N THR A 179 -8.79 -4.98 -20.19
CA THR A 179 -9.79 -4.24 -20.99
C THR A 179 -9.31 -3.87 -22.39
N GLY A 180 -8.07 -4.20 -22.76
CA GLY A 180 -7.48 -3.84 -24.05
C GLY A 180 -7.26 -2.34 -24.26
N LYS A 181 -7.23 -1.55 -23.18
CA LYS A 181 -7.12 -0.08 -23.20
C LYS A 181 -5.74 0.43 -22.80
N PHE A 182 -4.75 -0.44 -22.78
CA PHE A 182 -3.38 -0.12 -22.40
C PHE A 182 -2.63 0.52 -23.57
N ASN A 183 -2.35 1.81 -23.48
CA ASN A 183 -1.59 2.55 -24.50
C ASN A 183 -0.11 2.79 -24.07
N ALA A 184 0.72 3.24 -24.99
CA ALA A 184 2.16 3.45 -24.75
C ALA A 184 2.44 4.52 -23.68
N ASP A 185 1.63 5.57 -23.59
CA ASP A 185 1.81 6.65 -22.62
C ASP A 185 1.49 6.16 -21.20
N SER A 186 0.39 5.39 -21.05
CA SER A 186 0.06 4.74 -19.77
C SER A 186 1.13 3.74 -19.35
N ALA A 187 1.67 2.95 -20.29
CA ALA A 187 2.76 2.00 -20.02
C ALA A 187 4.03 2.71 -19.53
N ARG A 188 4.38 3.83 -20.18
CA ARG A 188 5.53 4.64 -19.76
C ARG A 188 5.34 5.23 -18.37
N LEU A 189 4.17 5.79 -18.09
CA LEU A 189 3.85 6.37 -16.79
C LEU A 189 3.88 5.32 -15.68
N ILE A 190 3.20 4.19 -15.87
CA ILE A 190 3.16 3.10 -14.88
C ILE A 190 4.58 2.57 -14.61
N ARG A 191 5.36 2.32 -15.66
CA ARG A 191 6.74 1.85 -15.50
C ARG A 191 7.61 2.82 -14.71
N PHE A 192 7.47 4.13 -14.96
CA PHE A 192 8.19 5.15 -14.19
C PHE A 192 7.80 5.12 -12.71
N ILE A 193 6.48 5.01 -12.42
CA ILE A 193 5.97 4.92 -11.05
C ILE A 193 6.49 3.66 -10.36
N GLN A 194 6.48 2.51 -11.05
CA GLN A 194 7.02 1.25 -10.52
C GLN A 194 8.52 1.34 -10.26
N ALA A 195 9.30 1.87 -11.20
CA ALA A 195 10.75 2.04 -11.03
C ALA A 195 11.07 2.90 -9.81
N PHE A 196 10.37 4.03 -9.65
CA PHE A 196 10.56 4.94 -8.53
C PHE A 196 10.14 4.27 -7.20
N SER A 197 8.93 3.74 -7.12
CA SER A 197 8.42 3.15 -5.87
C SER A 197 9.23 1.94 -5.42
N LEU A 198 9.60 1.04 -6.34
CA LEU A 198 10.41 -0.14 -6.04
C LEU A 198 11.85 0.23 -5.66
N GLY A 199 12.42 1.27 -6.29
CA GLY A 199 13.75 1.77 -5.93
C GLY A 199 13.77 2.32 -4.50
N VAL A 200 12.77 3.12 -4.13
CA VAL A 200 12.61 3.61 -2.75
C VAL A 200 12.30 2.45 -1.78
N THR A 201 11.46 1.50 -2.19
CA THR A 201 11.17 0.28 -1.39
C THR A 201 12.45 -0.49 -1.09
N LEU A 202 13.33 -0.69 -2.08
CA LEU A 202 14.60 -1.39 -1.87
C LEU A 202 15.49 -0.66 -0.87
N PHE A 203 15.59 0.67 -0.98
CA PHE A 203 16.36 1.48 -0.04
C PHE A 203 15.81 1.37 1.39
N LEU A 204 14.49 1.50 1.57
CA LEU A 204 13.83 1.36 2.88
C LEU A 204 13.95 -0.05 3.43
N PHE A 205 13.86 -1.08 2.56
CA PHE A 205 14.05 -2.47 2.93
C PHE A 205 15.46 -2.72 3.50
N LEU A 206 16.49 -2.20 2.85
CA LEU A 206 17.86 -2.29 3.35
C LEU A 206 18.04 -1.56 4.70
N GLY A 207 17.41 -0.40 4.87
CA GLY A 207 17.37 0.31 6.15
C GLY A 207 16.68 -0.50 7.25
N LEU A 208 15.56 -1.15 6.94
CA LEU A 208 14.84 -2.00 7.89
C LEU A 208 15.69 -3.23 8.29
N VAL A 209 16.33 -3.89 7.34
CA VAL A 209 17.26 -4.99 7.61
C VAL A 209 18.39 -4.53 8.53
N GLN A 210 18.99 -3.38 8.25
CA GLN A 210 20.06 -2.80 9.05
C GLN A 210 19.63 -2.58 10.51
N THR A 211 18.43 -2.05 10.73
CA THR A 211 17.91 -1.83 12.09
C THR A 211 17.64 -3.13 12.83
N MET A 212 17.20 -4.19 12.15
CA MET A 212 16.99 -5.51 12.78
C MET A 212 18.31 -6.21 13.14
N VAL A 213 19.32 -6.11 12.27
CA VAL A 213 20.63 -6.79 12.48
C VAL A 213 21.43 -6.17 13.62
N TYR A 214 21.40 -4.83 13.73
CA TYR A 214 22.23 -4.07 14.69
C TYR A 214 21.43 -3.43 15.84
N GLY A 215 20.12 -3.74 15.92
CA GLY A 215 19.24 -3.19 16.94
C GLY A 215 19.28 -3.94 18.26
N SER A 216 18.25 -3.73 19.07
CA SER A 216 18.07 -4.37 20.37
C SER A 216 17.91 -5.89 20.28
N GLU A 217 17.92 -6.57 21.43
CA GLU A 217 17.66 -8.01 21.49
C GLU A 217 16.27 -8.37 20.92
N GLU A 218 15.26 -7.54 21.11
CA GLU A 218 13.92 -7.74 20.55
C GLU A 218 13.93 -7.70 19.00
N LEU A 219 14.64 -6.72 18.42
CA LEU A 219 14.81 -6.63 16.96
C LEU A 219 15.61 -7.80 16.41
N GLN A 220 16.62 -8.29 17.14
CA GLN A 220 17.39 -9.47 16.76
C GLN A 220 16.56 -10.76 16.86
N GLN A 221 15.64 -10.87 17.83
CA GLN A 221 14.67 -11.98 17.88
C GLN A 221 13.73 -11.97 16.70
N ALA A 222 13.16 -10.80 16.34
CA ALA A 222 12.36 -10.64 15.14
C ALA A 222 13.15 -10.99 13.87
N TRP A 223 14.42 -10.59 13.80
CA TRP A 223 15.33 -10.94 12.70
C TRP A 223 15.59 -12.45 12.62
N ALA A 224 15.80 -13.13 13.75
CA ALA A 224 15.96 -14.58 13.80
C ALA A 224 14.70 -15.31 13.32
N ALA A 225 13.51 -14.84 13.70
CA ALA A 225 12.24 -15.37 13.22
C ALA A 225 12.06 -15.19 11.71
N ILE A 226 12.42 -14.01 11.18
CA ILE A 226 12.40 -13.74 9.73
C ILE A 226 13.32 -14.68 8.98
N ASN A 227 14.53 -14.94 9.46
CA ASN A 227 15.48 -15.85 8.82
C ASN A 227 15.16 -17.34 9.05
N GLY A 228 14.33 -17.65 10.03
CA GLY A 228 13.84 -19.01 10.29
C GLY A 228 12.51 -19.26 9.58
N GLU A 229 11.43 -18.94 10.26
CA GLU A 229 10.05 -19.26 9.86
C GLU A 229 9.59 -18.52 8.59
N PHE A 230 9.95 -17.25 8.44
CA PHE A 230 9.50 -16.39 7.31
C PHE A 230 10.56 -16.21 6.22
N SER A 231 11.64 -17.02 6.22
CA SER A 231 12.78 -16.84 5.31
C SER A 231 12.36 -16.83 3.83
N THR A 232 11.52 -17.78 3.42
CA THR A 232 11.02 -17.85 2.04
C THR A 232 10.17 -16.64 1.67
N GLN A 233 9.26 -16.23 2.58
CA GLN A 233 8.38 -15.10 2.36
C GLN A 233 9.19 -13.79 2.26
N PHE A 234 10.11 -13.56 3.18
CA PHE A 234 10.87 -12.32 3.25
C PHE A 234 11.87 -12.16 2.10
N TRP A 235 12.73 -13.17 1.91
CA TRP A 235 13.81 -13.08 0.95
C TRP A 235 13.38 -13.38 -0.49
N TRP A 236 12.62 -14.47 -0.69
CA TRP A 236 12.25 -14.85 -2.05
C TRP A 236 11.02 -14.11 -2.53
N LEU A 237 9.89 -14.20 -1.84
CA LEU A 237 8.65 -13.57 -2.29
C LEU A 237 8.67 -12.04 -2.08
N GLY A 238 9.16 -11.59 -0.94
CA GLY A 238 9.23 -10.17 -0.62
C GLY A 238 10.31 -9.44 -1.43
N LEU A 239 11.59 -9.85 -1.29
CA LEU A 239 12.69 -9.13 -1.90
C LEU A 239 12.91 -9.52 -3.37
N VAL A 240 13.18 -10.80 -3.67
CA VAL A 240 13.60 -11.20 -5.02
C VAL A 240 12.44 -11.05 -6.01
N VAL A 241 11.32 -11.73 -5.76
CA VAL A 241 10.15 -11.70 -6.64
C VAL A 241 9.40 -10.38 -6.55
N GLY A 242 9.27 -9.81 -5.35
CA GLY A 242 8.46 -8.64 -5.12
C GLY A 242 9.15 -7.29 -5.34
N VAL A 243 10.48 -7.24 -5.29
CA VAL A 243 11.22 -5.98 -5.46
C VAL A 243 12.26 -6.07 -6.57
N LEU A 244 13.20 -7.00 -6.52
CA LEU A 244 14.35 -7.01 -7.44
C LEU A 244 13.96 -7.31 -8.89
N ILE A 245 13.16 -8.37 -9.13
CA ILE A 245 12.73 -8.73 -10.48
C ILE A 245 11.87 -7.62 -11.10
N PRO A 246 10.79 -7.10 -10.43
CA PRO A 246 10.00 -6.02 -11.00
C PRO A 246 10.78 -4.72 -11.18
N LEU A 247 11.72 -4.41 -10.28
CA LEU A 247 12.61 -3.25 -10.43
C LEU A 247 13.51 -3.39 -11.68
N ALA A 248 14.10 -4.57 -11.90
CA ALA A 248 14.89 -4.84 -13.08
C ALA A 248 14.06 -4.73 -14.37
N LEU A 249 12.82 -5.23 -14.37
CA LEU A 249 11.90 -5.09 -15.51
C LEU A 249 11.46 -3.64 -15.75
N ALA A 250 11.34 -2.83 -14.70
CA ALA A 250 10.97 -1.42 -14.82
C ALA A 250 12.13 -0.54 -15.27
N ILE A 251 13.34 -0.71 -14.73
CA ILE A 251 14.52 0.11 -15.04
C ILE A 251 15.24 -0.40 -16.28
N GLY A 252 15.32 -1.73 -16.47
CA GLY A 252 16.11 -2.34 -17.56
C GLY A 252 15.88 -1.71 -18.94
N PRO A 253 14.63 -1.51 -19.38
CA PRO A 253 14.36 -0.88 -20.69
C PRO A 253 14.72 0.62 -20.76
N MET A 254 15.03 1.26 -19.65
CA MET A 254 15.48 2.65 -19.63
C MET A 254 17.00 2.76 -19.86
N VAL A 255 17.74 1.70 -19.46
CA VAL A 255 19.21 1.69 -19.46
C VAL A 255 19.76 0.78 -20.57
N LEU A 256 19.10 -0.35 -20.84
CA LEU A 256 19.58 -1.39 -21.74
C LEU A 256 18.65 -1.50 -22.96
N THR A 257 19.18 -1.24 -24.15
CA THR A 257 18.44 -1.38 -25.43
C THR A 257 17.99 -2.83 -25.68
N GLN A 258 18.75 -3.81 -25.18
CA GLN A 258 18.43 -5.24 -25.29
C GLN A 258 17.15 -5.65 -24.53
N MET A 259 16.67 -4.82 -23.59
CA MET A 259 15.46 -5.09 -22.81
C MET A 259 14.21 -4.38 -23.36
N GLU A 260 14.15 -4.09 -24.66
CA GLU A 260 12.97 -3.44 -25.27
C GLU A 260 11.68 -4.26 -25.09
N PHE A 261 11.77 -5.60 -25.02
CA PHE A 261 10.64 -6.48 -24.74
C PHE A 261 9.91 -6.12 -23.44
N ALA A 262 10.64 -5.62 -22.43
CA ALA A 262 10.08 -5.21 -21.15
C ALA A 262 9.31 -3.88 -21.22
N ARG A 263 9.29 -3.19 -22.38
CA ARG A 263 8.42 -2.03 -22.62
C ARG A 263 6.98 -2.42 -22.96
N SER A 264 6.74 -3.69 -23.28
CA SER A 264 5.40 -4.16 -23.62
C SER A 264 4.41 -4.01 -22.45
N PRO A 265 3.12 -3.72 -22.72
CA PRO A 265 2.09 -3.65 -21.68
C PRO A 265 2.02 -4.89 -20.79
N ALA A 266 2.22 -6.07 -21.37
CA ALA A 266 2.23 -7.33 -20.63
C ALA A 266 3.37 -7.40 -19.61
N MET A 267 4.58 -6.98 -19.98
CA MET A 267 5.73 -6.98 -19.07
C MET A 267 5.63 -5.92 -17.97
N VAL A 268 5.09 -4.75 -18.30
CA VAL A 268 4.80 -3.70 -17.30
C VAL A 268 3.76 -4.21 -16.28
N THR A 269 2.75 -4.93 -16.76
CA THR A 269 1.73 -5.54 -15.89
C THR A 269 2.34 -6.67 -15.05
N LEU A 270 3.15 -7.55 -15.66
CA LEU A 270 3.85 -8.62 -14.94
C LEU A 270 4.72 -8.08 -13.82
N ALA A 271 5.55 -7.06 -14.11
CA ALA A 271 6.35 -6.38 -13.09
C ALA A 271 5.47 -5.82 -11.95
N GLY A 272 4.33 -5.23 -12.29
CA GLY A 272 3.36 -4.76 -11.30
C GLY A 272 2.80 -5.88 -10.43
N VAL A 273 2.35 -6.98 -11.03
CA VAL A 273 1.78 -8.14 -10.30
C VAL A 273 2.81 -8.74 -9.35
N LEU A 274 4.04 -8.95 -9.81
CA LEU A 274 5.13 -9.42 -8.96
C LEU A 274 5.40 -8.45 -7.80
N GLY A 275 5.43 -7.15 -8.08
CA GLY A 275 5.56 -6.12 -7.04
C GLY A 275 4.39 -6.11 -6.05
N ALA A 276 3.17 -6.38 -6.49
CA ALA A 276 2.01 -6.49 -5.62
C ALA A 276 2.08 -7.72 -4.69
N ILE A 277 2.58 -8.85 -5.20
CA ILE A 277 2.87 -10.04 -4.37
C ILE A 277 3.88 -9.68 -3.27
N GLY A 278 4.99 -9.03 -3.63
CA GLY A 278 5.96 -8.57 -2.64
C GLY A 278 5.39 -7.56 -1.64
N ALA A 279 4.52 -6.66 -2.12
CA ALA A 279 3.87 -5.67 -1.27
C ALA A 279 2.93 -6.30 -0.23
N TYR A 280 2.25 -7.39 -0.58
CA TYR A 280 1.46 -8.20 0.35
C TYR A 280 2.37 -8.94 1.33
N THR A 281 3.32 -9.72 0.81
CA THR A 281 4.18 -10.60 1.60
C THR A 281 5.05 -9.84 2.61
N LEU A 282 5.61 -8.68 2.22
CA LEU A 282 6.40 -7.88 3.15
C LEU A 282 5.55 -7.33 4.30
N ARG A 283 4.29 -6.92 4.06
CA ARG A 283 3.37 -6.52 5.14
C ARG A 283 3.06 -7.68 6.07
N GLU A 284 2.75 -8.85 5.50
CA GLU A 284 2.47 -10.06 6.25
C GLU A 284 3.64 -10.42 7.19
N VAL A 285 4.86 -10.46 6.65
CA VAL A 285 6.06 -10.77 7.45
C VAL A 285 6.30 -9.73 8.54
N ILE A 286 6.18 -8.42 8.24
CA ILE A 286 6.37 -7.35 9.24
C ILE A 286 5.33 -7.48 10.37
N ILE A 287 4.07 -7.76 10.03
CA ILE A 287 3.00 -7.89 11.03
C ILE A 287 3.25 -9.11 11.90
N TYR A 288 3.52 -10.29 11.32
CA TYR A 288 3.70 -11.50 12.10
C TYR A 288 5.03 -11.56 12.85
N ALA A 289 6.14 -11.19 12.21
CA ALA A 289 7.44 -11.18 12.89
C ALA A 289 7.51 -10.20 14.06
N GLY A 290 6.80 -9.07 13.97
CA GLY A 290 6.71 -8.11 15.06
C GLY A 290 5.86 -8.59 16.26
N GLN A 291 5.12 -9.69 16.13
CA GLN A 291 4.34 -10.28 17.23
C GLN A 291 5.07 -11.40 17.99
N LEU A 292 6.13 -11.96 17.40
CA LEU A 292 6.82 -13.13 17.95
C LEU A 292 7.69 -12.83 19.19
N PRO A 293 8.40 -11.68 19.31
CA PRO A 293 9.14 -11.38 20.51
C PRO A 293 8.24 -11.41 21.74
N GLN A 294 8.63 -12.19 22.76
CA GLN A 294 7.89 -12.24 24.02
C GLN A 294 8.07 -10.91 24.76
N LEU A 295 6.96 -10.27 25.10
CA LEU A 295 6.97 -9.10 25.94
C LEU A 295 7.18 -9.58 27.40
N TYR A 296 8.38 -9.36 27.92
CA TYR A 296 8.66 -9.55 29.35
C TYR A 296 8.21 -8.27 30.07
N TYR A 297 7.19 -8.37 30.90
CA TYR A 297 6.77 -7.36 31.86
C TYR A 297 7.24 -7.74 33.27
#